data_410fc61f0263e4114605c7cb6b27a992
#
_entry.id   410fc61f0263e4114605c7cb6b27a992
#
_cell.length_a   1.000
_cell.length_b   1.000
_cell.length_c   1.000
_cell.angle_alpha   90.00
_cell.angle_beta   90.00
_cell.angle_gamma   90.00
#
_symmetry.space_group_name_H-M   'P 1'
#
loop_
_entity.id
_entity.type
_entity.pdbx_description
1 polymer ?
#
loop_
_entity_poly.entity_id
_entity_poly.type
_entity_poly.pdbx_seq_one_letter_code
_entity_poly.pdbx_strand_id
1 'polypeptide(L)'
;MYKVGNYEFETQAQANVAQKELEGVRYIRSQTNMDDPDVVLQLYNSLILKEVFVTPVGFDFLRQLQEYLNTIPYIKNEDILPIPVYRPELVEEEDPEQEKQVRDRAQKRHRKKAKELRAQKKRKNRDYHGAYLVSTFFAVVFALVIAGMFV
;
A
#
# COMPACT_ATOMS: atom_id res chain seq x y z
N MET A 1 -4.61 -8.82 29.96
CA MET A 1 -5.63 -8.45 28.96
C MET A 1 -5.21 -7.16 28.29
N TYR A 2 -5.33 -7.11 26.97
CA TYR A 2 -4.93 -5.98 26.14
C TYR A 2 -6.16 -5.34 25.52
N LYS A 3 -6.33 -4.02 25.65
CA LYS A 3 -7.52 -3.31 25.20
C LYS A 3 -7.28 -2.58 23.89
N VAL A 4 -8.13 -2.80 22.89
CA VAL A 4 -8.14 -2.10 21.60
C VAL A 4 -9.56 -1.66 21.26
N GLY A 5 -9.79 -0.35 21.20
CA GLY A 5 -11.14 0.19 21.08
C GLY A 5 -12.03 -0.24 22.24
N ASN A 6 -13.14 -0.90 21.93
CA ASN A 6 -14.09 -1.43 22.92
C ASN A 6 -13.88 -2.92 23.24
N TYR A 7 -12.83 -3.54 22.68
CA TYR A 7 -12.57 -4.96 22.82
C TYR A 7 -11.36 -5.24 23.71
N GLU A 8 -11.40 -6.37 24.40
CA GLU A 8 -10.31 -6.90 25.22
C GLU A 8 -9.79 -8.20 24.60
N PHE A 9 -8.48 -8.35 24.55
CA PHE A 9 -7.78 -9.48 23.94
C PHE A 9 -6.92 -10.18 24.96
N GLU A 10 -6.82 -11.50 24.85
CA GLU A 10 -6.03 -12.32 25.78
C GLU A 10 -4.54 -12.18 25.50
N THR A 11 -4.14 -12.12 24.23
CA THR A 11 -2.73 -12.05 23.82
C THR A 11 -2.37 -10.70 23.21
N GLN A 12 -1.09 -10.34 23.32
CA GLN A 12 -0.53 -9.14 22.68
C GLN A 12 -0.61 -9.25 21.15
N ALA A 13 -0.44 -10.45 20.59
CA ALA A 13 -0.53 -10.69 19.15
C ALA A 13 -1.92 -10.34 18.62
N GLN A 14 -2.98 -10.86 19.26
CA GLN A 14 -4.37 -10.52 18.92
C GLN A 14 -4.62 -9.01 19.00
N ALA A 15 -4.16 -8.36 20.07
CA ALA A 15 -4.31 -6.92 20.24
C ALA A 15 -3.58 -6.13 19.14
N ASN A 16 -2.39 -6.55 18.72
CA ASN A 16 -1.64 -5.91 17.65
C ASN A 16 -2.37 -6.04 16.30
N VAL A 17 -2.95 -7.21 16.00
CA VAL A 17 -3.77 -7.40 14.79
C VAL A 17 -5.02 -6.51 14.84
N ALA A 18 -5.73 -6.50 15.96
CA ALA A 18 -6.91 -5.65 16.16
C ALA A 18 -6.58 -4.15 16.04
N GLN A 19 -5.41 -3.71 16.51
CA GLN A 19 -4.95 -2.33 16.35
C GLN A 19 -4.70 -1.99 14.88
N LYS A 20 -4.05 -2.88 14.12
CA LYS A 20 -3.85 -2.71 12.67
C LYS A 20 -5.19 -2.64 11.92
N GLU A 21 -6.17 -3.48 12.30
CA GLU A 21 -7.52 -3.44 11.72
C GLU A 21 -8.23 -2.13 12.04
N LEU A 22 -8.14 -1.63 13.27
CA LEU A 22 -8.71 -0.35 13.66
C LEU A 22 -8.14 0.82 12.85
N GLU A 23 -6.84 0.81 12.61
CA GLU A 23 -6.16 1.80 11.77
C GLU A 23 -6.61 1.66 10.29
N GLY A 24 -6.73 0.43 9.80
CA GLY A 24 -7.25 0.13 8.46
C GLY A 24 -8.69 0.62 8.27
N VAL A 25 -9.56 0.40 9.25
CA VAL A 25 -10.95 0.92 9.24
C VAL A 25 -10.97 2.45 9.17
N ARG A 26 -10.15 3.14 9.97
CA ARG A 26 -10.04 4.61 9.92
C ARG A 26 -9.57 5.09 8.57
N TYR A 27 -8.56 4.44 7.99
CA TYR A 27 -8.06 4.75 6.66
C TYR A 27 -9.13 4.56 5.59
N ILE A 28 -9.83 3.41 5.57
CA ILE A 28 -10.91 3.13 4.62
C ILE A 28 -12.00 4.22 4.71
N ARG A 29 -12.44 4.57 5.91
CA ARG A 29 -13.45 5.64 6.11
C ARG A 29 -12.98 6.99 5.58
N SER A 30 -11.69 7.30 5.68
CA SER A 30 -11.14 8.58 5.19
C SER A 30 -10.98 8.65 3.67
N GLN A 31 -10.84 7.50 3.01
CA GLN A 31 -10.57 7.41 1.56
C GLN A 31 -11.80 7.05 0.73
N THR A 32 -12.86 6.56 1.36
CA THR A 32 -14.05 6.06 0.66
C THR A 32 -15.24 7.00 0.89
N ASN A 33 -15.98 7.28 -0.17
CA ASN A 33 -17.26 7.99 -0.03
C ASN A 33 -18.31 7.04 0.59
N MET A 34 -18.52 7.18 1.90
CA MET A 34 -19.44 6.34 2.66
C MET A 34 -20.92 6.71 2.46
N ASP A 35 -21.19 7.84 1.77
CA ASP A 35 -22.55 8.29 1.45
C ASP A 35 -23.08 7.67 0.15
N ASP A 36 -22.21 7.05 -0.64
CA ASP A 36 -22.56 6.37 -1.89
C ASP A 36 -22.75 4.86 -1.65
N PRO A 37 -24.02 4.35 -1.70
CA PRO A 37 -24.30 2.95 -1.41
C PRO A 37 -23.66 1.97 -2.39
N ASP A 38 -23.48 2.34 -3.65
CA ASP A 38 -22.86 1.44 -4.64
C ASP A 38 -21.36 1.28 -4.37
N VAL A 39 -20.69 2.36 -3.97
CA VAL A 39 -19.29 2.32 -3.54
C VAL A 39 -19.14 1.50 -2.25
N VAL A 40 -20.05 1.68 -1.29
CA VAL A 40 -20.04 0.92 -0.03
C VAL A 40 -20.30 -0.57 -0.28
N LEU A 41 -21.20 -0.94 -1.21
CA LEU A 41 -21.45 -2.34 -1.56
C LEU A 41 -20.21 -3.00 -2.18
N GLN A 42 -19.55 -2.34 -3.12
CA GLN A 42 -18.32 -2.83 -3.73
C GLN A 42 -17.20 -2.99 -2.70
N LEU A 43 -17.05 -2.00 -1.83
CA LEU A 43 -16.09 -2.04 -0.73
C LEU A 43 -16.37 -3.23 0.19
N TYR A 44 -17.60 -3.36 0.69
CA TYR A 44 -18.03 -4.42 1.60
C TYR A 44 -17.74 -5.81 1.02
N ASN A 45 -18.20 -6.07 -0.20
CA ASN A 45 -17.97 -7.35 -0.86
C ASN A 45 -16.48 -7.64 -1.09
N SER A 46 -15.69 -6.61 -1.41
CA SER A 46 -14.23 -6.75 -1.57
C SER A 46 -13.53 -7.09 -0.25
N LEU A 47 -13.97 -6.52 0.87
CA LEU A 47 -13.43 -6.80 2.20
C LEU A 47 -13.74 -8.24 2.62
N ILE A 48 -14.97 -8.73 2.35
CA ILE A 48 -15.36 -10.11 2.61
C ILE A 48 -14.56 -11.10 1.76
N LEU A 49 -14.48 -10.90 0.43
CA LEU A 49 -13.80 -11.79 -0.49
C LEU A 49 -12.30 -11.90 -0.24
N LYS A 50 -11.69 -10.83 0.27
CA LYS A 50 -10.25 -10.80 0.57
C LYS A 50 -9.92 -11.19 2.00
N GLU A 51 -10.93 -11.52 2.81
CA GLU A 51 -10.77 -11.87 4.23
C GLU A 51 -9.87 -10.88 4.99
N VAL A 52 -10.11 -9.57 4.76
CA VAL A 52 -9.23 -8.50 5.27
C VAL A 52 -9.25 -8.43 6.79
N PHE A 53 -10.35 -8.80 7.41
CA PHE A 53 -10.58 -8.70 8.84
C PHE A 53 -10.72 -10.07 9.49
N VAL A 54 -10.01 -10.26 10.60
CA VAL A 54 -9.97 -11.50 11.36
C VAL A 54 -10.25 -11.30 12.85
N THR A 55 -10.41 -10.04 13.32
CA THR A 55 -10.70 -9.72 14.72
C THR A 55 -12.12 -9.15 14.89
N PRO A 56 -12.67 -9.14 16.11
CA PRO A 56 -13.96 -8.51 16.39
C PRO A 56 -14.05 -7.04 15.97
N VAL A 57 -12.93 -6.30 15.97
CA VAL A 57 -12.87 -4.91 15.55
C VAL A 57 -13.24 -4.76 14.06
N GLY A 58 -12.65 -5.58 13.21
CA GLY A 58 -12.95 -5.56 11.78
C GLY A 58 -14.33 -6.11 11.45
N PHE A 59 -14.77 -7.18 12.16
CA PHE A 59 -16.12 -7.73 12.02
C PHE A 59 -17.21 -6.73 12.40
N ASP A 60 -16.96 -5.90 13.39
CA ASP A 60 -17.89 -4.84 13.80
C ASP A 60 -18.05 -3.78 12.68
N PHE A 61 -16.96 -3.44 12.03
CA PHE A 61 -17.00 -2.55 10.87
C PHE A 61 -17.79 -3.17 9.70
N LEU A 62 -17.56 -4.44 9.38
CA LEU A 62 -18.34 -5.16 8.36
C LEU A 62 -19.83 -5.18 8.69
N ARG A 63 -20.19 -5.40 9.95
CA ARG A 63 -21.59 -5.37 10.39
C ARG A 63 -22.22 -3.99 10.20
N GLN A 64 -21.52 -2.91 10.54
CA GLN A 64 -22.00 -1.55 10.32
C GLN A 64 -22.24 -1.26 8.82
N LEU A 65 -21.34 -1.71 7.93
CA LEU A 65 -21.55 -1.57 6.49
C LEU A 65 -22.76 -2.39 6.02
N GLN A 66 -22.91 -3.62 6.50
CA GLN A 66 -24.03 -4.49 6.15
C GLN A 66 -25.36 -3.90 6.63
N GLU A 67 -25.42 -3.40 7.85
CA GLU A 67 -26.60 -2.72 8.39
C GLU A 67 -26.97 -1.50 7.54
N TYR A 68 -26.00 -0.67 7.16
CA TYR A 68 -26.23 0.44 6.26
C TYR A 68 -26.79 -0.01 4.90
N LEU A 69 -26.18 -0.99 4.25
CA LEU A 69 -26.61 -1.53 2.95
C LEU A 69 -28.04 -2.09 3.01
N ASN A 70 -28.41 -2.74 4.10
CA ASN A 70 -29.76 -3.26 4.31
C ASN A 70 -30.83 -2.16 4.43
N THR A 71 -30.46 -0.91 4.72
CA THR A 71 -31.40 0.22 4.72
C THR A 71 -31.70 0.77 3.32
N ILE A 72 -30.93 0.39 2.32
CA ILE A 72 -31.03 0.91 0.96
C ILE A 72 -32.03 0.09 0.14
N PRO A 73 -33.15 0.67 -0.32
CA PRO A 73 -34.26 -0.12 -0.89
C PRO A 73 -33.95 -0.82 -2.21
N TYR A 74 -32.98 -0.31 -2.99
CA TYR A 74 -32.64 -0.89 -4.31
C TYR A 74 -31.53 -1.93 -4.24
N ILE A 75 -30.81 -2.05 -3.13
CA ILE A 75 -29.80 -3.10 -2.91
C ILE A 75 -30.53 -4.35 -2.42
N LYS A 76 -30.34 -5.45 -3.17
CA LYS A 76 -30.93 -6.73 -2.79
C LYS A 76 -30.06 -7.46 -1.80
N ASN A 77 -30.66 -8.19 -0.88
CA ASN A 77 -29.93 -9.02 0.08
C ASN A 77 -29.03 -10.07 -0.57
N GLU A 78 -29.35 -10.47 -1.82
CA GLU A 78 -28.56 -11.39 -2.62
C GLU A 78 -27.22 -10.82 -3.06
N ASP A 79 -27.11 -9.49 -3.16
CA ASP A 79 -25.90 -8.78 -3.57
C ASP A 79 -24.95 -8.53 -2.38
N ILE A 80 -25.43 -8.72 -1.17
CA ILE A 80 -24.68 -8.52 0.09
C ILE A 80 -24.13 -9.87 0.54
N LEU A 81 -22.81 -10.05 0.49
CA LEU A 81 -22.18 -11.29 0.94
C LEU A 81 -22.36 -11.49 2.45
N PRO A 82 -22.54 -12.73 2.93
CA PRO A 82 -22.63 -13.00 4.35
C PRO A 82 -21.29 -12.76 5.05
N ILE A 83 -21.34 -12.19 6.26
CA ILE A 83 -20.14 -12.02 7.09
C ILE A 83 -19.65 -13.42 7.52
N PRO A 84 -18.36 -13.76 7.33
CA PRO A 84 -17.81 -15.03 7.77
C PRO A 84 -17.86 -15.15 9.30
N VAL A 85 -17.91 -16.38 9.78
CA VAL A 85 -17.89 -16.64 11.24
C VAL A 85 -16.51 -16.31 11.79
N TYR A 86 -16.48 -15.52 12.87
CA TYR A 86 -15.25 -15.22 13.59
C TYR A 86 -14.56 -16.49 14.09
N ARG A 87 -13.29 -16.68 13.75
CA ARG A 87 -12.44 -17.80 14.17
C ARG A 87 -11.20 -17.24 14.85
N PRO A 88 -11.16 -17.23 16.18
CA PRO A 88 -10.03 -16.66 16.94
C PRO A 88 -8.70 -17.41 16.66
N GLU A 89 -8.77 -18.66 16.21
CA GLU A 89 -7.63 -19.53 15.91
C GLU A 89 -6.82 -19.07 14.69
N LEU A 90 -7.42 -18.24 13.80
CA LEU A 90 -6.73 -17.70 12.63
C LEU A 90 -5.80 -16.51 12.96
N VAL A 91 -5.87 -16.01 14.18
CA VAL A 91 -4.90 -15.03 14.68
C VAL A 91 -3.67 -15.80 15.17
N GLU A 92 -2.87 -16.34 14.22
CA GLU A 92 -1.59 -16.93 14.55
C GLU A 92 -0.71 -15.89 15.26
N GLU A 93 -0.03 -16.31 16.32
CA GLU A 93 1.04 -15.54 16.93
C GLU A 93 2.12 -15.36 15.86
N GLU A 94 2.09 -14.20 15.15
CA GLU A 94 3.23 -13.82 14.32
C GLU A 94 4.44 -13.76 15.25
N ASP A 95 5.32 -14.74 15.11
CA ASP A 95 6.59 -14.78 15.83
C ASP A 95 7.30 -13.44 15.62
N PRO A 96 7.54 -12.65 16.68
CA PRO A 96 8.13 -11.33 16.57
C PRO A 96 9.48 -11.35 15.85
N GLU A 97 10.17 -12.49 15.82
CA GLU A 97 11.37 -12.70 15.02
C GLU A 97 11.07 -12.78 13.52
N GLN A 98 9.94 -13.39 13.12
CA GLN A 98 9.55 -13.46 11.72
C GLN A 98 9.13 -12.09 11.19
N GLU A 99 8.37 -11.32 11.97
CA GLU A 99 7.99 -9.95 11.61
C GLU A 99 9.23 -9.06 11.43
N LYS A 100 10.20 -9.17 12.34
CA LYS A 100 11.47 -8.46 12.26
C LYS A 100 12.27 -8.85 11.01
N GLN A 101 12.32 -10.14 10.69
CA GLN A 101 12.99 -10.63 9.48
C GLN A 101 12.31 -10.14 8.20
N VAL A 102 10.98 -10.11 8.14
CA VAL A 102 10.21 -9.59 7.00
C VAL A 102 10.45 -8.10 6.82
N ARG A 103 10.43 -7.31 7.90
CA ARG A 103 10.74 -5.86 7.88
C ARG A 103 12.17 -5.62 7.41
N ASP A 104 13.15 -6.37 7.93
CA ASP A 104 14.56 -6.24 7.55
C ASP A 104 14.79 -6.60 6.07
N ARG A 105 14.12 -7.65 5.57
CA ARG A 105 14.15 -8.02 4.14
C ARG A 105 13.52 -6.95 3.26
N ALA A 106 12.38 -6.40 3.66
CA ALA A 106 11.71 -5.31 2.94
C ALA A 106 12.61 -4.06 2.92
N GLN A 107 13.19 -3.67 4.05
CA GLN A 107 14.08 -2.53 4.15
C GLN A 107 15.37 -2.72 3.31
N LYS A 108 15.95 -3.93 3.30
CA LYS A 108 17.10 -4.26 2.44
C LYS A 108 16.75 -4.15 0.95
N ARG A 109 15.55 -4.62 0.54
CA ARG A 109 15.07 -4.48 -0.85
C ARG A 109 14.88 -3.01 -1.24
N HIS A 110 14.28 -2.19 -0.37
CA HIS A 110 14.13 -0.76 -0.60
C HIS A 110 15.48 -0.04 -0.71
N ARG A 111 16.44 -0.33 0.18
CA ARG A 111 17.79 0.22 0.12
C ARG A 111 18.53 -0.18 -1.16
N LYS A 112 18.35 -1.44 -1.62
CA LYS A 112 18.96 -1.92 -2.87
C LYS A 112 18.38 -1.19 -4.08
N LYS A 113 17.05 -1.11 -4.19
CA LYS A 113 16.38 -0.35 -5.27
C LYS A 113 16.78 1.13 -5.28
N ALA A 114 16.86 1.77 -4.10
CA ALA A 114 17.30 3.16 -4.01
C ALA A 114 18.74 3.36 -4.47
N LYS A 115 19.65 2.43 -4.15
CA LYS A 115 21.05 2.46 -4.63
C LYS A 115 21.12 2.26 -6.15
N GLU A 116 20.36 1.33 -6.70
CA GLU A 116 20.29 1.07 -8.15
C GLU A 116 19.74 2.29 -8.90
N LEU A 117 18.69 2.91 -8.38
CA LEU A 117 18.11 4.14 -8.97
C LEU A 117 19.12 5.30 -8.96
N ARG A 118 19.86 5.46 -7.86
CA ARG A 118 20.92 6.48 -7.75
C ARG A 118 22.08 6.20 -8.72
N ALA A 119 22.46 4.92 -8.87
CA ALA A 119 23.50 4.51 -9.81
C ALA A 119 23.10 4.73 -11.26
N GLN A 120 21.84 4.41 -11.63
CA GLN A 120 21.28 4.70 -12.96
C GLN A 120 21.25 6.20 -13.23
N LYS A 121 20.80 7.02 -12.28
CA LYS A 121 20.78 8.48 -12.42
C LYS A 121 22.19 9.05 -12.60
N LYS A 122 23.17 8.50 -11.87
CA LYS A 122 24.59 8.90 -12.01
C LYS A 122 25.20 8.49 -13.36
N ARG A 123 24.86 7.29 -13.89
CA ARG A 123 25.27 6.88 -15.25
C ARG A 123 24.66 7.77 -16.29
N LYS A 124 23.35 8.02 -16.24
CA LYS A 124 22.67 8.89 -17.20
C LYS A 124 23.26 10.31 -17.24
N ASN A 125 23.55 10.91 -16.07
CA ASN A 125 24.21 12.22 -16.01
C ASN A 125 25.63 12.20 -16.63
N ARG A 126 26.39 11.12 -16.41
CA ARG A 126 27.74 10.99 -16.98
C ARG A 126 27.68 10.90 -18.51
N ASP A 127 26.70 10.19 -19.05
CA ASP A 127 26.53 10.04 -20.50
C ASP A 127 26.15 11.37 -21.18
N TYR A 128 25.32 12.20 -20.49
CA TYR A 128 25.02 13.56 -20.93
C TYR A 128 26.26 14.45 -20.99
N HIS A 129 27.10 14.44 -19.94
CA HIS A 129 28.34 15.22 -19.94
C HIS A 129 29.34 14.76 -21.03
N GLY A 130 29.41 13.44 -21.26
CA GLY A 130 30.23 12.91 -22.38
C GLY A 130 29.75 13.37 -23.75
N ALA A 131 28.46 13.36 -23.99
CA ALA A 131 27.86 13.81 -25.23
C ALA A 131 28.08 15.33 -25.49
N TYR A 132 28.00 16.17 -24.47
CA TYR A 132 28.28 17.60 -24.58
C TYR A 132 29.75 17.88 -24.93
N LEU A 133 30.70 17.17 -24.29
CA LEU A 133 32.14 17.35 -24.58
C LEU A 133 32.48 16.95 -25.99
N VAL A 134 31.90 15.87 -26.52
CA VAL A 134 32.12 15.45 -27.92
C VAL A 134 31.52 16.48 -28.89
N SER A 135 30.31 16.95 -28.63
CA SER A 135 29.64 17.95 -29.47
C SER A 135 30.42 19.28 -29.52
N THR A 136 30.92 19.77 -28.37
CA THR A 136 31.71 21.00 -28.33
C THR A 136 33.05 20.84 -29.03
N PHE A 137 33.69 19.67 -28.91
CA PHE A 137 34.96 19.40 -29.66
C PHE A 137 34.74 19.45 -31.16
N PHE A 138 33.71 18.80 -31.69
CA PHE A 138 33.39 18.86 -33.14
C PHE A 138 33.05 20.28 -33.60
N ALA A 139 32.33 21.07 -32.80
CA ALA A 139 32.01 22.45 -33.14
C ALA A 139 33.28 23.33 -33.25
N VAL A 140 34.23 23.15 -32.33
CA VAL A 140 35.52 23.89 -32.36
C VAL A 140 36.37 23.48 -33.57
N VAL A 141 36.47 22.17 -33.85
CA VAL A 141 37.22 21.67 -35.02
C VAL A 141 36.62 22.19 -36.34
N PHE A 142 35.29 22.18 -36.44
CA PHE A 142 34.58 22.68 -37.61
C PHE A 142 34.79 24.19 -37.84
N ALA A 143 34.79 24.98 -36.76
CA ALA A 143 35.07 26.40 -36.79
C ALA A 143 36.51 26.71 -37.27
N LEU A 144 37.50 25.91 -36.83
CA LEU A 144 38.89 26.04 -37.25
C LEU A 144 39.10 25.69 -38.72
N VAL A 145 38.39 24.66 -39.23
CA VAL A 145 38.44 24.28 -40.64
C VAL A 145 37.89 25.39 -41.55
N ILE A 146 36.76 26.01 -41.14
CA ILE A 146 36.15 27.12 -41.89
C ILE A 146 37.09 28.33 -41.88
N ALA A 147 37.69 28.68 -40.73
CA ALA A 147 38.61 29.80 -40.63
C ALA A 147 39.85 29.60 -41.49
N GLY A 148 40.35 28.37 -41.65
CA GLY A 148 41.48 28.03 -42.53
C GLY A 148 41.17 28.04 -44.04
N MET A 149 39.89 28.01 -44.43
CA MET A 149 39.46 28.11 -45.82
C MET A 149 39.35 29.56 -46.34
N PHE A 150 39.41 30.54 -45.44
CA PHE A 150 39.27 31.97 -45.74
C PHE A 150 40.60 32.75 -45.66
N VAL A 151 41.72 32.07 -45.44
CA VAL A 151 43.07 32.61 -45.48
C VAL A 151 43.79 32.05 -46.71
#